data_bf5a7157acf1beb1402eb5aae0746f6d
#
_entry.id   bf5a7157acf1beb1402eb5aae0746f6d
#
_cell.length_a   1.000
_cell.length_b   1.000
_cell.length_c   1.000
_cell.angle_alpha   90.00
_cell.angle_beta   90.00
_cell.angle_gamma   90.00
#
_symmetry.space_group_name_H-M   'P 1'
#
loop_
_entity.id
_entity.type
_entity.pdbx_description
1 polymer ?
#
loop_
_entity_poly.entity_id
_entity_poly.type
_entity_poly.pdbx_seq_one_letter_code
_entity_poly.pdbx_strand_id
1 'polypeptide(L)'
;MILLNRETRKSVSMVGTNGNLNEVGRIRLTRELFCGRYRPGQRIRLRDFAAKYGLDNEAVLKLFTEFQSLGLITLSGKFSALVLSPNAKEMHEAYEIRAALEEIAGRTAAEVLKENTAELQSELDAMRAAISTDDLDGYAEHDAKFHRSVLQASGNRVLLQVWEALAFDVRIRISIAKVSKELPEVVESHQPIVDALQSGRAREASLLLRNHVETFAEYLRKSDSDSGVHKAFRKDLERAKDVQRAFFPPQSFSIPCLSCETFYQPARGIGGDYYDFLSLAGGRWGIAIGDVAGKGIGAALLMASLQASLRAQALHPHLDLSALVGDVNRLVHESSPTALFASLFYAEYEPARRVLHYVNAGHNPPIVVRPRNESCELFRLRAEAVPIGMFANTQFAATKFQLEKDDILVAYTDGITEAANASGEQWGLERFESLLRSCSQMASSEIVERTLAEVSDFANGEPQHDDVTLVVMKVQEGCDI
;
A
#
# COMPACT_ATOMS: atom_id res chain seq x y z
N MET A 1 10.54 -32.82 43.51
CA MET A 1 9.81 -32.92 44.80
C MET A 1 9.88 -31.56 45.45
N ILE A 2 8.83 -30.78 45.39
CA ILE A 2 8.36 -29.71 46.28
C ILE A 2 7.24 -29.00 45.50
N LEU A 3 6.08 -29.48 45.73
CA LEU A 3 4.80 -28.94 46.20
C LEU A 3 4.29 -27.62 45.58
N LEU A 4 3.33 -27.82 44.73
CA LEU A 4 2.24 -26.91 44.38
C LEU A 4 1.53 -26.38 45.61
N ASN A 5 1.31 -25.07 45.64
CA ASN A 5 0.28 -24.49 46.50
C ASN A 5 -0.93 -24.13 45.65
N ARG A 6 -2.03 -24.85 45.91
CA ARG A 6 -3.41 -24.50 45.56
C ARG A 6 -3.88 -23.47 46.58
N GLU A 7 -4.72 -22.59 46.08
CA GLU A 7 -5.70 -21.74 46.77
C GLU A 7 -5.54 -20.27 46.41
N THR A 8 -6.39 -19.80 45.51
CA THR A 8 -7.54 -18.98 45.93
C THR A 8 -8.54 -18.86 44.76
N ARG A 9 -9.51 -19.76 44.79
CA ARG A 9 -10.81 -19.48 44.15
C ARG A 9 -11.58 -18.57 45.11
N LYS A 10 -11.60 -17.26 44.89
CA LYS A 10 -12.63 -16.39 45.41
C LYS A 10 -13.70 -16.25 44.34
N SER A 11 -14.84 -16.87 44.60
CA SER A 11 -16.12 -16.64 43.96
C SER A 11 -16.53 -15.17 44.19
N VAL A 12 -16.45 -14.36 43.15
CA VAL A 12 -17.12 -13.05 43.12
C VAL A 12 -18.54 -13.30 42.63
N SER A 13 -19.52 -13.09 43.53
CA SER A 13 -20.93 -13.14 43.21
C SER A 13 -21.28 -12.05 42.21
N MET A 14 -21.85 -12.46 41.09
CA MET A 14 -22.36 -11.56 40.06
C MET A 14 -23.75 -11.04 40.44
N VAL A 15 -23.85 -9.73 40.57
CA VAL A 15 -25.08 -8.98 40.25
C VAL A 15 -24.60 -7.62 39.72
N GLY A 16 -24.76 -7.38 38.42
CA GLY A 16 -24.45 -6.10 37.80
C GLY A 16 -24.64 -6.14 36.28
N THR A 17 -25.70 -5.57 35.83
CA THR A 17 -26.12 -5.02 34.53
C THR A 17 -25.29 -5.36 33.26
N ASN A 18 -25.97 -5.67 32.15
CA ASN A 18 -25.46 -6.03 30.82
C ASN A 18 -24.33 -5.14 30.26
N GLY A 19 -24.10 -3.92 30.74
CA GLY A 19 -23.01 -3.05 30.33
C GLY A 19 -21.62 -3.54 30.79
N ASN A 20 -21.55 -4.11 31.99
CA ASN A 20 -20.28 -4.53 32.61
C ASN A 20 -19.73 -5.83 32.01
N LEU A 21 -20.56 -6.71 31.45
CA LEU A 21 -20.17 -7.96 30.81
C LEU A 21 -19.52 -7.74 29.43
N ASN A 22 -19.99 -6.75 28.66
CA ASN A 22 -19.40 -6.39 27.37
C ASN A 22 -18.01 -5.75 27.54
N GLU A 23 -17.84 -4.91 28.56
CA GLU A 23 -16.54 -4.28 28.86
C GLU A 23 -15.50 -5.32 29.33
N VAL A 24 -15.88 -6.25 30.18
CA VAL A 24 -15.03 -7.36 30.60
C VAL A 24 -14.67 -8.27 29.42
N GLY A 25 -15.61 -8.54 28.52
CA GLY A 25 -15.36 -9.31 27.28
C GLY A 25 -14.40 -8.60 26.34
N ARG A 26 -14.55 -7.31 26.20
CA ARG A 26 -13.71 -6.43 25.37
C ARG A 26 -12.27 -6.42 25.86
N ILE A 27 -12.06 -6.18 27.15
CA ILE A 27 -10.72 -6.22 27.78
C ILE A 27 -10.07 -7.60 27.61
N ARG A 28 -10.82 -8.68 27.80
CA ARG A 28 -10.32 -10.06 27.66
C ARG A 28 -9.94 -10.41 26.23
N LEU A 29 -10.77 -10.05 25.25
CA LEU A 29 -10.46 -10.29 23.84
C LEU A 29 -9.22 -9.51 23.40
N THR A 30 -9.14 -8.22 23.78
CA THR A 30 -7.96 -7.39 23.55
C THR A 30 -6.73 -8.04 24.13
N ARG A 31 -6.76 -8.46 25.38
CA ARG A 31 -5.65 -9.11 26.06
C ARG A 31 -5.22 -10.41 25.35
N GLU A 32 -6.15 -11.26 24.96
CA GLU A 32 -5.83 -12.53 24.30
C GLU A 32 -5.28 -12.37 22.87
N LEU A 33 -5.78 -11.37 22.16
CA LEU A 33 -5.27 -11.05 20.83
C LEU A 33 -3.82 -10.51 20.89
N PHE A 34 -3.49 -9.71 21.93
CA PHE A 34 -2.24 -8.97 21.97
C PHE A 34 -1.18 -9.53 22.91
N CYS A 35 -1.55 -10.36 23.91
CA CYS A 35 -0.59 -11.12 24.70
C CYS A 35 -0.08 -12.41 24.01
N GLY A 36 -0.26 -12.52 22.69
CA GLY A 36 0.26 -13.61 21.87
C GLY A 36 -0.46 -14.95 22.02
N ARG A 37 -1.61 -15.00 22.69
CA ARG A 37 -2.44 -16.22 22.77
C ARG A 37 -3.12 -16.55 21.48
N TYR A 38 -3.47 -15.53 20.69
CA TYR A 38 -3.96 -15.70 19.32
C TYR A 38 -2.96 -15.05 18.35
N ARG A 39 -2.48 -15.84 17.40
CA ARG A 39 -1.54 -15.38 16.37
C ARG A 39 -2.30 -14.84 15.15
N PRO A 40 -1.74 -13.88 14.41
CA PRO A 40 -2.26 -13.52 13.10
C PRO A 40 -2.47 -14.76 12.22
N GLY A 41 -3.61 -14.84 11.54
CA GLY A 41 -4.04 -16.01 10.76
C GLY A 41 -4.73 -17.09 11.59
N GLN A 42 -4.76 -17.00 12.91
CA GLN A 42 -5.45 -17.98 13.75
C GLN A 42 -6.97 -17.73 13.75
N ARG A 43 -7.73 -18.82 13.74
CA ARG A 43 -9.20 -18.78 13.80
C ARG A 43 -9.68 -18.86 15.25
N ILE A 44 -10.54 -17.93 15.65
CA ILE A 44 -11.25 -17.93 16.92
C ILE A 44 -12.68 -18.38 16.67
N ARG A 45 -13.14 -19.44 17.36
CA ARG A 45 -14.54 -19.86 17.29
C ARG A 45 -15.34 -19.11 18.34
N LEU A 46 -16.45 -18.50 17.93
CA LEU A 46 -17.33 -17.72 18.79
C LEU A 46 -17.78 -18.52 20.03
N ARG A 47 -18.20 -19.79 19.82
CA ARG A 47 -18.66 -20.67 20.89
C ARG A 47 -17.57 -20.99 21.92
N ASP A 48 -16.34 -21.20 21.48
CA ASP A 48 -15.21 -21.53 22.35
C ASP A 48 -14.84 -20.30 23.20
N PHE A 49 -14.87 -19.12 22.60
CA PHE A 49 -14.65 -17.85 23.30
C PHE A 49 -15.76 -17.56 24.30
N ALA A 50 -17.03 -17.71 23.91
CA ALA A 50 -18.19 -17.57 24.78
C ALA A 50 -18.12 -18.48 26.00
N ALA A 51 -17.85 -19.77 25.79
CA ALA A 51 -17.73 -20.76 26.87
C ALA A 51 -16.55 -20.47 27.82
N LYS A 52 -15.42 -20.03 27.27
CA LYS A 52 -14.20 -19.72 28.06
C LYS A 52 -14.40 -18.56 29.02
N TYR A 53 -15.20 -17.56 28.64
CA TYR A 53 -15.38 -16.33 29.40
C TYR A 53 -16.77 -16.17 30.02
N GLY A 54 -17.64 -17.16 29.88
CA GLY A 54 -18.98 -17.12 30.43
C GLY A 54 -19.88 -16.06 29.78
N LEU A 55 -19.63 -15.74 28.50
CA LEU A 55 -20.40 -14.78 27.71
C LEU A 55 -21.45 -15.52 26.88
N ASP A 56 -22.55 -14.86 26.56
CA ASP A 56 -23.49 -15.36 25.58
C ASP A 56 -22.99 -15.14 24.14
N ASN A 57 -23.55 -15.90 23.21
CA ASN A 57 -23.12 -15.85 21.80
C ASN A 57 -23.42 -14.49 21.13
N GLU A 58 -24.47 -13.79 21.57
CA GLU A 58 -24.84 -12.49 21.02
C GLU A 58 -23.86 -11.42 21.46
N ALA A 59 -23.46 -11.42 22.73
CA ALA A 59 -22.44 -10.53 23.26
C ALA A 59 -21.10 -10.74 22.57
N VAL A 60 -20.69 -11.98 22.35
CA VAL A 60 -19.44 -12.30 21.61
C VAL A 60 -19.52 -11.86 20.15
N LEU A 61 -20.67 -12.02 19.50
CA LEU A 61 -20.84 -11.58 18.10
C LEU A 61 -20.77 -10.05 17.99
N LYS A 62 -21.36 -9.30 18.91
CA LYS A 62 -21.24 -7.84 18.98
C LYS A 62 -19.79 -7.42 19.16
N LEU A 63 -19.09 -8.08 20.09
CA LEU A 63 -17.67 -7.87 20.34
C LEU A 63 -16.82 -8.15 19.10
N PHE A 64 -17.06 -9.25 18.42
CA PHE A 64 -16.35 -9.60 17.17
C PHE A 64 -16.66 -8.59 16.06
N THR A 65 -17.87 -8.10 15.94
CA THR A 65 -18.23 -7.04 14.97
C THR A 65 -17.50 -5.74 15.26
N GLU A 66 -17.39 -5.35 16.53
CA GLU A 66 -16.59 -4.20 16.94
C GLU A 66 -15.11 -4.36 16.58
N PHE A 67 -14.52 -5.51 16.90
CA PHE A 67 -13.11 -5.79 16.57
C PHE A 67 -12.84 -5.93 15.06
N GLN A 68 -13.84 -6.34 14.30
CA GLN A 68 -13.76 -6.29 12.83
C GLN A 68 -13.74 -4.85 12.32
N SER A 69 -14.57 -3.96 12.85
CA SER A 69 -14.55 -2.54 12.47
C SER A 69 -13.23 -1.85 12.81
N LEU A 70 -12.48 -2.38 13.78
CA LEU A 70 -11.14 -1.94 14.15
C LEU A 70 -10.02 -2.59 13.30
N GLY A 71 -10.35 -3.45 12.34
CA GLY A 71 -9.37 -4.15 11.52
C GLY A 71 -8.53 -5.20 12.26
N LEU A 72 -8.97 -5.65 13.45
CA LEU A 72 -8.21 -6.58 14.31
C LEU A 72 -8.55 -8.04 14.06
N ILE A 73 -9.74 -8.29 13.59
CA ILE A 73 -10.22 -9.60 13.16
C ILE A 73 -11.06 -9.46 11.89
N THR A 74 -11.27 -10.55 11.17
CA THR A 74 -12.29 -10.63 10.12
C THR A 74 -13.24 -11.78 10.42
N LEU A 75 -14.54 -11.54 10.32
CA LEU A 75 -15.54 -12.59 10.52
C LEU A 75 -15.46 -13.62 9.38
N SER A 76 -15.35 -14.89 9.73
CA SER A 76 -15.34 -16.02 8.81
C SER A 76 -16.62 -16.84 9.01
N GLY A 77 -17.71 -16.40 8.35
CA GLY A 77 -19.06 -16.90 8.57
C GLY A 77 -19.67 -16.45 9.91
N LYS A 78 -20.80 -17.04 10.31
CA LYS A 78 -21.57 -16.63 11.49
C LYS A 78 -20.95 -17.01 12.85
N PHE A 79 -19.93 -17.88 12.87
CA PHE A 79 -19.50 -18.54 14.11
C PHE A 79 -17.99 -18.54 14.36
N SER A 80 -17.22 -17.78 13.58
CA SER A 80 -15.78 -17.69 13.79
C SER A 80 -15.20 -16.37 13.25
N ALA A 81 -14.07 -15.98 13.79
CA ALA A 81 -13.27 -14.86 13.33
C ALA A 81 -11.83 -15.31 13.06
N LEU A 82 -11.19 -14.67 12.12
CA LEU A 82 -9.77 -14.80 11.82
C LEU A 82 -9.05 -13.60 12.42
N VAL A 83 -7.99 -13.83 13.17
CA VAL A 83 -7.14 -12.77 13.75
C VAL A 83 -6.34 -12.12 12.62
N LEU A 84 -6.41 -10.81 12.52
CA LEU A 84 -5.61 -10.01 11.62
C LEU A 84 -4.36 -9.49 12.34
N SER A 85 -3.32 -9.16 11.60
CA SER A 85 -2.25 -8.33 12.12
C SER A 85 -2.71 -6.87 12.03
N PRO A 86 -2.64 -6.08 13.11
CA PRO A 86 -2.92 -4.64 13.00
C PRO A 86 -2.04 -4.04 11.90
N ASN A 87 -2.66 -3.34 10.96
CA ASN A 87 -1.94 -2.67 9.89
C ASN A 87 -1.14 -1.50 10.50
N ALA A 88 0.19 -1.56 10.38
CA ALA A 88 1.07 -0.53 10.92
C ALA A 88 0.74 0.87 10.39
N LYS A 89 0.33 0.98 9.12
CA LYS A 89 -0.09 2.24 8.50
C LYS A 89 -1.37 2.79 9.15
N GLU A 90 -2.40 1.97 9.32
CA GLU A 90 -3.67 2.37 9.96
C GLU A 90 -3.46 2.76 11.43
N MET A 91 -2.55 2.09 12.13
CA MET A 91 -2.19 2.48 13.49
C MET A 91 -1.52 3.86 13.51
N HIS A 92 -0.60 4.11 12.59
CA HIS A 92 0.06 5.41 12.48
C HIS A 92 -0.94 6.53 12.16
N GLU A 93 -1.77 6.35 11.14
CA GLU A 93 -2.85 7.29 10.76
C GLU A 93 -3.81 7.57 11.94
N ALA A 94 -4.15 6.55 12.73
CA ALA A 94 -4.97 6.73 13.93
C ALA A 94 -4.26 7.57 15.00
N TYR A 95 -2.96 7.39 15.21
CA TYR A 95 -2.20 8.18 16.17
C TYR A 95 -2.00 9.63 15.73
N GLU A 96 -1.92 9.93 14.43
CA GLU A 96 -1.95 11.30 13.92
C GLU A 96 -3.27 12.01 14.29
N ILE A 97 -4.41 11.31 14.14
CA ILE A 97 -5.71 11.82 14.57
C ILE A 97 -5.75 11.99 16.09
N ARG A 98 -5.21 11.03 16.86
CA ARG A 98 -5.13 11.11 18.31
C ARG A 98 -4.37 12.35 18.77
N ALA A 99 -3.20 12.60 18.17
CA ALA A 99 -2.37 13.77 18.48
C ALA A 99 -3.13 15.09 18.28
N ALA A 100 -3.88 15.20 17.18
CA ALA A 100 -4.69 16.38 16.88
C ALA A 100 -5.86 16.57 17.87
N LEU A 101 -6.56 15.48 18.21
CA LEU A 101 -7.67 15.53 19.19
C LEU A 101 -7.19 15.94 20.57
N GLU A 102 -6.07 15.37 21.04
CA GLU A 102 -5.52 15.64 22.37
C GLU A 102 -4.85 17.01 22.44
N GLU A 103 -4.27 17.52 21.36
CA GLU A 103 -3.82 18.91 21.26
C GLU A 103 -4.96 19.88 21.49
N ILE A 104 -6.11 19.68 20.83
CA ILE A 104 -7.29 20.53 20.99
C ILE A 104 -7.82 20.43 22.42
N ALA A 105 -7.89 19.19 22.97
CA ALA A 105 -8.39 18.96 24.33
C ALA A 105 -7.52 19.65 25.39
N GLY A 106 -6.19 19.56 25.28
CA GLY A 106 -5.25 20.16 26.23
C GLY A 106 -5.40 21.66 26.37
N ARG A 107 -5.75 22.33 25.28
CA ARG A 107 -5.97 23.78 25.27
C ARG A 107 -7.11 24.23 26.17
N THR A 108 -8.25 23.50 26.12
CA THR A 108 -9.44 23.83 26.91
C THR A 108 -9.44 23.16 28.28
N ALA A 109 -8.87 21.97 28.41
CA ALA A 109 -8.74 21.25 29.67
C ALA A 109 -7.87 22.01 30.68
N ALA A 110 -6.87 22.77 30.26
CA ALA A 110 -5.97 23.51 31.15
C ALA A 110 -6.71 24.56 32.02
N GLU A 111 -7.80 25.12 31.54
CA GLU A 111 -8.61 26.07 32.34
C GLU A 111 -9.41 25.35 33.43
N VAL A 112 -9.92 24.15 33.12
CA VAL A 112 -10.76 23.36 34.04
C VAL A 112 -9.91 22.62 35.07
N LEU A 113 -8.74 22.14 34.65
CA LEU A 113 -7.82 21.36 35.49
C LEU A 113 -6.83 22.20 36.28
N LYS A 114 -6.88 23.53 36.14
CA LYS A 114 -6.05 24.44 36.93
C LYS A 114 -6.24 24.16 38.40
N GLU A 115 -5.16 23.85 39.12
CA GLU A 115 -5.15 23.50 40.54
C GLU A 115 -5.93 22.18 40.88
N ASN A 116 -6.42 21.44 39.90
CA ASN A 116 -7.22 20.22 40.09
C ASN A 116 -6.76 19.05 39.21
N THR A 117 -5.50 18.65 39.37
CA THR A 117 -4.88 17.56 38.61
C THR A 117 -4.66 16.28 39.43
N ALA A 118 -5.26 16.18 40.61
CA ALA A 118 -5.04 15.05 41.52
C ALA A 118 -5.40 13.69 40.90
N GLU A 119 -6.45 13.63 40.09
CA GLU A 119 -6.85 12.42 39.38
C GLU A 119 -5.77 12.03 38.31
N LEU A 120 -5.31 13.00 37.51
CA LEU A 120 -4.26 12.75 36.52
C LEU A 120 -2.95 12.31 37.18
N GLN A 121 -2.58 12.92 38.30
CA GLN A 121 -1.41 12.51 39.05
C GLN A 121 -1.55 11.09 39.60
N SER A 122 -2.73 10.71 40.09
CA SER A 122 -3.03 9.36 40.55
C SER A 122 -2.89 8.31 39.42
N GLU A 123 -3.38 8.62 38.22
CA GLU A 123 -3.23 7.72 37.08
C GLU A 123 -1.75 7.59 36.63
N LEU A 124 -0.99 8.69 36.65
CA LEU A 124 0.43 8.69 36.37
C LEU A 124 1.23 7.84 37.38
N ASP A 125 0.95 7.98 38.66
CA ASP A 125 1.61 7.20 39.72
C ASP A 125 1.25 5.71 39.60
N ALA A 126 0.03 5.39 39.19
CA ALA A 126 -0.40 4.03 38.90
C ALA A 126 0.33 3.43 37.66
N MET A 127 0.55 4.23 36.60
CA MET A 127 1.39 3.82 35.46
C MET A 127 2.83 3.52 35.87
N ARG A 128 3.44 4.37 36.73
CA ARG A 128 4.79 4.13 37.30
C ARG A 128 4.84 2.82 38.09
N ALA A 129 3.83 2.56 38.92
CA ALA A 129 3.72 1.33 39.69
C ALA A 129 3.57 0.11 38.78
N ALA A 130 2.78 0.20 37.73
CA ALA A 130 2.59 -0.87 36.75
C ALA A 130 3.89 -1.22 36.00
N ILE A 131 4.69 -0.23 35.61
CA ILE A 131 6.03 -0.49 35.03
C ILE A 131 6.93 -1.22 36.00
N SER A 132 6.96 -0.82 37.27
CA SER A 132 7.83 -1.44 38.27
C SER A 132 7.51 -2.92 38.54
N THR A 133 6.30 -3.34 38.23
CA THR A 133 5.81 -4.72 38.39
C THR A 133 5.67 -5.49 37.07
N ASP A 134 6.12 -4.91 35.94
CA ASP A 134 5.95 -5.46 34.58
C ASP A 134 4.48 -5.75 34.22
N ASP A 135 3.55 -4.94 34.78
CA ASP A 135 2.13 -5.05 34.48
C ASP A 135 1.73 -4.14 33.31
N LEU A 136 1.96 -4.62 32.07
CA LEU A 136 1.64 -3.88 30.85
C LEU A 136 0.13 -3.63 30.69
N ASP A 137 -0.73 -4.50 31.18
CA ASP A 137 -2.16 -4.33 31.14
C ASP A 137 -2.62 -3.20 32.07
N GLY A 138 -2.09 -3.17 33.29
CA GLY A 138 -2.34 -2.08 34.24
C GLY A 138 -1.82 -0.75 33.72
N TYR A 139 -0.64 -0.72 33.13
CA TYR A 139 -0.11 0.48 32.48
C TYR A 139 -1.09 1.00 31.41
N ALA A 140 -1.51 0.13 30.48
CA ALA A 140 -2.41 0.51 29.39
C ALA A 140 -3.77 1.01 29.86
N GLU A 141 -4.27 0.46 30.97
CA GLU A 141 -5.53 0.92 31.59
C GLU A 141 -5.41 2.34 32.15
N HIS A 142 -4.32 2.61 32.87
CA HIS A 142 -4.07 3.90 33.50
C HIS A 142 -3.72 4.98 32.46
N ASP A 143 -2.95 4.64 31.42
CA ASP A 143 -2.67 5.53 30.30
C ASP A 143 -3.95 5.94 29.56
N ALA A 144 -4.82 4.98 29.22
CA ALA A 144 -6.10 5.28 28.59
C ALA A 144 -7.01 6.16 29.47
N LYS A 145 -7.02 5.94 30.80
CA LYS A 145 -7.77 6.77 31.74
C LYS A 145 -7.21 8.19 31.81
N PHE A 146 -5.90 8.34 31.89
CA PHE A 146 -5.24 9.63 31.90
C PHE A 146 -5.66 10.49 30.72
N HIS A 147 -5.50 9.99 29.52
CA HIS A 147 -5.85 10.70 28.29
C HIS A 147 -7.36 10.97 28.19
N ARG A 148 -8.18 10.01 28.55
CA ARG A 148 -9.66 10.18 28.59
C ARG A 148 -10.07 11.29 29.55
N SER A 149 -9.45 11.38 30.74
CA SER A 149 -9.73 12.43 31.74
C SER A 149 -9.40 13.82 31.19
N VAL A 150 -8.31 13.98 30.43
CA VAL A 150 -8.00 15.24 29.75
C VAL A 150 -9.07 15.60 28.72
N LEU A 151 -9.50 14.63 27.89
CA LEU A 151 -10.58 14.85 26.92
C LEU A 151 -11.92 15.22 27.57
N GLN A 152 -12.26 14.58 28.68
CA GLN A 152 -13.46 14.90 29.46
C GLN A 152 -13.40 16.30 30.06
N ALA A 153 -12.26 16.68 30.65
CA ALA A 153 -12.03 18.00 31.21
C ALA A 153 -12.08 19.11 30.15
N SER A 154 -11.79 18.81 28.89
CA SER A 154 -11.93 19.78 27.81
C SER A 154 -13.37 20.29 27.60
N GLY A 155 -14.36 19.57 28.12
CA GLY A 155 -15.81 19.86 27.93
C GLY A 155 -16.30 19.66 26.50
N ASN A 156 -15.44 19.32 25.56
CA ASN A 156 -15.80 19.09 24.16
C ASN A 156 -16.28 17.64 23.95
N ARG A 157 -17.59 17.45 23.99
CA ARG A 157 -18.23 16.15 23.86
C ARG A 157 -17.93 15.46 22.50
N VAL A 158 -17.72 16.23 21.44
CA VAL A 158 -17.44 15.70 20.11
C VAL A 158 -16.03 15.09 20.07
N LEU A 159 -15.03 15.73 20.66
CA LEU A 159 -13.68 15.17 20.77
C LEU A 159 -13.69 13.83 21.49
N LEU A 160 -14.38 13.75 22.64
CA LEU A 160 -14.49 12.51 23.39
C LEU A 160 -15.20 11.42 22.59
N GLN A 161 -16.29 11.74 21.89
CA GLN A 161 -17.02 10.78 21.06
C GLN A 161 -16.15 10.24 19.89
N VAL A 162 -15.37 11.08 19.24
CA VAL A 162 -14.45 10.66 18.16
C VAL A 162 -13.35 9.77 18.74
N TRP A 163 -12.76 10.15 19.88
CA TRP A 163 -11.73 9.36 20.55
C TRP A 163 -12.24 7.96 20.93
N GLU A 164 -13.46 7.87 21.46
CA GLU A 164 -14.14 6.61 21.81
C GLU A 164 -14.50 5.80 20.56
N ALA A 165 -15.02 6.44 19.51
CA ALA A 165 -15.36 5.76 18.25
C ALA A 165 -14.15 5.15 17.54
N LEU A 166 -12.96 5.76 17.67
CA LEU A 166 -11.70 5.24 17.18
C LEU A 166 -11.08 4.19 18.12
N ALA A 167 -11.73 3.89 19.25
CA ALA A 167 -11.34 2.87 20.24
C ALA A 167 -9.87 3.00 20.67
N PHE A 168 -9.44 4.21 21.05
CA PHE A 168 -8.05 4.43 21.46
C PHE A 168 -7.65 3.65 22.71
N ASP A 169 -8.58 3.35 23.62
CA ASP A 169 -8.34 2.45 24.75
C ASP A 169 -7.85 1.04 24.31
N VAL A 170 -8.40 0.52 23.20
CA VAL A 170 -7.95 -0.73 22.60
C VAL A 170 -6.60 -0.54 21.87
N ARG A 171 -6.47 0.54 21.07
CA ARG A 171 -5.25 0.83 20.31
C ARG A 171 -4.03 1.07 21.22
N ILE A 172 -4.21 1.75 22.34
CA ILE A 172 -3.19 1.95 23.37
C ILE A 172 -2.68 0.59 23.89
N ARG A 173 -3.58 -0.32 24.27
CA ARG A 173 -3.19 -1.66 24.76
C ARG A 173 -2.36 -2.43 23.73
N ILE A 174 -2.76 -2.38 22.45
CA ILE A 174 -2.03 -3.01 21.35
C ILE A 174 -0.62 -2.42 21.23
N SER A 175 -0.54 -1.12 21.29
CA SER A 175 0.68 -0.36 21.05
C SER A 175 1.69 -0.55 22.18
N ILE A 176 1.23 -0.54 23.43
CA ILE A 176 2.08 -0.71 24.62
C ILE A 176 2.81 -2.05 24.61
N ALA A 177 2.16 -3.12 24.16
CA ALA A 177 2.80 -4.43 24.03
C ALA A 177 3.97 -4.44 23.02
N LYS A 178 3.96 -3.52 22.04
CA LYS A 178 5.01 -3.38 21.02
C LYS A 178 6.18 -2.52 21.46
N VAL A 179 5.95 -1.53 22.32
CA VAL A 179 6.95 -0.53 22.78
C VAL A 179 7.31 -0.69 24.24
N SER A 180 7.27 -1.89 24.78
CA SER A 180 7.50 -2.15 26.20
C SER A 180 8.84 -1.69 26.74
N LYS A 181 9.87 -1.59 25.88
CA LYS A 181 11.22 -1.14 26.26
C LYS A 181 11.29 0.37 26.46
N GLU A 182 10.48 1.14 25.76
CA GLU A 182 10.45 2.59 25.77
C GLU A 182 9.48 3.15 26.83
N LEU A 183 8.65 2.31 27.44
CA LEU A 183 7.65 2.72 28.43
C LEU A 183 8.23 3.48 29.66
N PRO A 184 9.43 3.15 30.19
CA PRO A 184 10.01 3.95 31.26
C PRO A 184 10.25 5.42 30.89
N GLU A 185 10.57 5.71 29.62
CA GLU A 185 10.71 7.08 29.11
C GLU A 185 9.35 7.71 28.84
N VAL A 186 8.44 6.94 28.23
CA VAL A 186 7.08 7.38 27.89
C VAL A 186 6.30 7.79 29.13
N VAL A 187 6.37 7.03 30.23
CA VAL A 187 5.62 7.38 31.45
C VAL A 187 6.06 8.72 32.02
N GLU A 188 7.36 9.02 32.02
CA GLU A 188 7.86 10.28 32.57
C GLU A 188 7.50 11.49 31.69
N SER A 189 7.20 11.30 30.42
CA SER A 189 6.72 12.36 29.53
C SER A 189 5.30 12.87 29.88
N HIS A 190 4.54 12.17 30.73
CA HIS A 190 3.25 12.63 31.24
C HIS A 190 3.38 13.72 32.33
N GLN A 191 4.47 13.71 33.14
CA GLN A 191 4.62 14.67 34.24
C GLN A 191 4.59 16.13 33.74
N PRO A 192 5.33 16.54 32.68
CA PRO A 192 5.25 17.88 32.13
C PRO A 192 3.82 18.30 31.71
N ILE A 193 3.01 17.32 31.22
CA ILE A 193 1.60 17.56 30.84
C ILE A 193 0.79 17.90 32.09
N VAL A 194 0.91 17.11 33.16
CA VAL A 194 0.24 17.39 34.45
C VAL A 194 0.63 18.76 34.97
N ASP A 195 1.91 19.09 34.98
CA ASP A 195 2.43 20.37 35.49
C ASP A 195 1.92 21.58 34.68
N ALA A 196 1.80 21.43 33.37
CA ALA A 196 1.28 22.48 32.49
C ALA A 196 -0.23 22.68 32.70
N LEU A 197 -0.99 21.58 32.83
CA LEU A 197 -2.43 21.62 33.13
C LEU A 197 -2.70 22.23 34.50
N GLN A 198 -1.96 21.80 35.54
CA GLN A 198 -2.07 22.34 36.89
C GLN A 198 -1.82 23.83 36.98
N SER A 199 -0.89 24.31 36.16
CA SER A 199 -0.53 25.73 36.09
C SER A 199 -1.46 26.55 35.18
N GLY A 200 -2.43 25.92 34.50
CA GLY A 200 -3.32 26.57 33.54
C GLY A 200 -2.61 27.05 32.26
N ARG A 201 -1.43 26.48 31.92
CA ARG A 201 -0.63 26.87 30.73
C ARG A 201 -1.15 26.19 29.47
N ALA A 202 -2.31 26.64 28.98
CA ALA A 202 -3.10 26.01 27.93
C ALA A 202 -2.30 25.70 26.64
N ARG A 203 -1.49 26.65 26.15
CA ARG A 203 -0.69 26.44 24.93
C ARG A 203 0.40 25.39 25.13
N GLU A 204 1.03 25.39 26.29
CA GLU A 204 2.08 24.42 26.61
C GLU A 204 1.50 23.01 26.80
N ALA A 205 0.41 22.87 27.57
CA ALA A 205 -0.29 21.60 27.73
C ALA A 205 -0.75 20.99 26.40
N SER A 206 -1.27 21.82 25.49
CA SER A 206 -1.67 21.46 24.13
C SER A 206 -0.49 20.87 23.32
N LEU A 207 0.65 21.54 23.31
CA LEU A 207 1.84 21.09 22.59
C LEU A 207 2.48 19.86 23.22
N LEU A 208 2.50 19.76 24.55
CA LEU A 208 3.05 18.59 25.25
C LEU A 208 2.24 17.34 24.98
N LEU A 209 0.91 17.44 24.99
CA LEU A 209 0.03 16.31 24.63
C LEU A 209 0.26 15.84 23.21
N ARG A 210 0.30 16.76 22.26
CA ARG A 210 0.61 16.44 20.87
C ARG A 210 1.96 15.72 20.74
N ASN A 211 3.01 16.33 21.25
CA ASN A 211 4.38 15.79 21.15
C ASN A 211 4.50 14.43 21.84
N HIS A 212 3.82 14.22 22.98
CA HIS A 212 3.78 12.94 23.68
C HIS A 212 3.21 11.84 22.78
N VAL A 213 2.06 12.08 22.14
CA VAL A 213 1.41 11.12 21.24
C VAL A 213 2.24 10.88 19.98
N GLU A 214 2.83 11.93 19.38
CA GLU A 214 3.69 11.82 18.20
C GLU A 214 4.97 11.02 18.50
N THR A 215 5.61 11.27 19.65
CA THR A 215 6.80 10.51 20.08
C THR A 215 6.48 9.04 20.26
N PHE A 216 5.34 8.73 20.90
CA PHE A 216 4.89 7.34 21.04
C PHE A 216 4.62 6.67 19.68
N ALA A 217 4.01 7.39 18.74
CA ALA A 217 3.79 6.90 17.37
C ALA A 217 5.11 6.59 16.64
N GLU A 218 6.18 7.37 16.90
CA GLU A 218 7.52 7.07 16.36
C GLU A 218 8.13 5.80 16.94
N TYR A 219 7.98 5.54 18.23
CA TYR A 219 8.42 4.28 18.83
C TYR A 219 7.69 3.09 18.22
N LEU A 220 6.38 3.20 17.98
CA LEU A 220 5.60 2.17 17.29
C LEU A 220 6.14 1.92 15.88
N ARG A 221 6.44 2.96 15.11
CA ARG A 221 6.98 2.84 13.76
C ARG A 221 8.34 2.13 13.75
N LYS A 222 9.21 2.45 14.69
CA LYS A 222 10.53 1.79 14.86
C LYS A 222 10.36 0.31 15.24
N SER A 223 9.48 0.01 16.19
CA SER A 223 9.20 -1.37 16.63
C SER A 223 8.59 -2.22 15.50
N ASP A 224 7.66 -1.68 14.72
CA ASP A 224 7.10 -2.38 13.57
C ASP A 224 8.17 -2.63 12.49
N SER A 225 9.11 -1.71 12.28
CA SER A 225 10.22 -1.89 11.33
C SER A 225 11.20 -3.00 11.76
N ASP A 226 11.34 -3.25 13.05
CA ASP A 226 12.26 -4.26 13.63
C ASP A 226 11.61 -5.63 13.86
N SER A 227 10.29 -5.77 13.68
CA SER A 227 9.61 -7.04 13.90
C SER A 227 10.13 -8.12 12.92
N GLY A 228 10.36 -9.34 13.42
CA GLY A 228 10.83 -10.47 12.61
C GLY A 228 9.91 -10.80 11.43
N VAL A 229 8.60 -10.49 11.55
CA VAL A 229 7.60 -10.64 10.49
C VAL A 229 7.88 -9.65 9.35
N HIS A 230 8.20 -8.39 9.67
CA HIS A 230 8.56 -7.40 8.65
C HIS A 230 9.91 -7.69 7.99
N LYS A 231 10.89 -8.25 8.73
CA LYS A 231 12.15 -8.72 8.14
C LYS A 231 11.93 -9.89 7.19
N ALA A 232 11.09 -10.86 7.56
CA ALA A 232 10.75 -12.00 6.69
C ALA A 232 9.99 -11.52 5.44
N PHE A 233 8.95 -10.68 5.60
CA PHE A 233 8.18 -10.12 4.50
C PHE A 233 9.05 -9.25 3.56
N ARG A 234 9.94 -8.41 4.11
CA ARG A 234 10.91 -7.64 3.31
C ARG A 234 11.82 -8.56 2.50
N LYS A 235 12.33 -9.63 3.11
CA LYS A 235 13.16 -10.62 2.43
C LYS A 235 12.39 -11.35 1.32
N ASP A 236 11.14 -11.68 1.54
CA ASP A 236 10.29 -12.31 0.52
C ASP A 236 9.92 -11.31 -0.59
N LEU A 237 9.72 -10.03 -0.27
CA LEU A 237 9.51 -8.98 -1.25
C LEU A 237 10.79 -8.74 -2.10
N GLU A 238 11.98 -8.73 -1.49
CA GLU A 238 13.24 -8.62 -2.25
C GLU A 238 13.43 -9.83 -3.20
N ARG A 239 13.09 -11.03 -2.75
CA ARG A 239 13.09 -12.21 -3.63
C ARG A 239 12.07 -12.08 -4.76
N ALA A 240 10.87 -11.57 -4.47
CA ALA A 240 9.86 -11.32 -5.50
C ALA A 240 10.33 -10.29 -6.54
N LYS A 241 11.07 -9.24 -6.11
CA LYS A 241 11.73 -8.30 -7.02
C LYS A 241 12.73 -8.98 -7.96
N ASP A 242 13.57 -9.86 -7.39
CA ASP A 242 14.57 -10.58 -8.19
C ASP A 242 13.90 -11.49 -9.22
N VAL A 243 12.81 -12.17 -8.83
CA VAL A 243 12.01 -13.00 -9.76
C VAL A 243 11.34 -12.13 -10.82
N GLN A 244 10.74 -11.00 -10.45
CA GLN A 244 10.10 -10.11 -11.41
C GLN A 244 11.11 -9.50 -12.39
N ARG A 245 12.32 -9.09 -11.91
CA ARG A 245 13.39 -8.61 -12.78
C ARG A 245 13.79 -9.62 -13.86
N ALA A 246 13.75 -10.90 -13.54
CA ALA A 246 14.06 -11.96 -14.51
C ALA A 246 13.00 -12.12 -15.62
N PHE A 247 11.83 -11.52 -15.47
CA PHE A 247 10.79 -11.49 -16.50
C PHE A 247 11.11 -10.50 -17.62
N PHE A 248 11.85 -9.45 -17.32
CA PHE A 248 12.13 -8.37 -18.25
C PHE A 248 13.39 -8.65 -19.10
N PRO A 249 13.39 -8.24 -20.39
CA PRO A 249 14.59 -8.25 -21.19
C PRO A 249 15.64 -7.26 -20.65
N PRO A 250 16.93 -7.40 -21.07
CA PRO A 250 17.97 -6.42 -20.74
C PRO A 250 17.58 -4.99 -21.13
N GLN A 251 18.12 -3.98 -20.42
CA GLN A 251 17.85 -2.56 -20.70
C GLN A 251 18.20 -2.18 -22.13
N SER A 252 19.38 -2.58 -22.59
CA SER A 252 19.79 -2.41 -23.99
C SER A 252 19.60 -3.73 -24.74
N PHE A 253 18.82 -3.71 -25.78
CA PHE A 253 18.45 -4.86 -26.57
C PHE A 253 18.49 -4.52 -28.07
N SER A 254 18.84 -5.50 -28.92
CA SER A 254 18.83 -5.32 -30.37
C SER A 254 17.87 -6.30 -31.02
N ILE A 255 16.93 -5.75 -31.75
CA ILE A 255 16.12 -6.48 -32.73
C ILE A 255 16.69 -6.16 -34.10
N PRO A 256 16.67 -7.07 -35.07
CA PRO A 256 17.12 -6.74 -36.43
C PRO A 256 16.46 -5.43 -36.92
N CYS A 257 17.26 -4.47 -37.32
CA CYS A 257 16.89 -3.12 -37.75
C CYS A 257 16.35 -2.18 -36.68
N LEU A 258 16.37 -2.57 -35.41
CA LEU A 258 15.95 -1.69 -34.29
C LEU A 258 17.01 -1.71 -33.19
N SER A 259 17.42 -0.51 -32.75
CA SER A 259 18.15 -0.30 -31.51
C SER A 259 17.15 0.01 -30.42
N CYS A 260 17.09 -0.83 -29.40
CA CYS A 260 16.12 -0.73 -28.31
C CYS A 260 16.80 -0.33 -27.00
N GLU A 261 16.26 0.64 -26.30
CA GLU A 261 16.63 1.01 -24.95
C GLU A 261 15.40 1.07 -24.09
N THR A 262 15.50 0.56 -22.86
CA THR A 262 14.34 0.41 -21.97
C THR A 262 14.66 0.93 -20.59
N PHE A 263 13.62 1.41 -19.91
CA PHE A 263 13.66 1.76 -18.50
C PHE A 263 12.42 1.21 -17.80
N TYR A 264 12.61 0.65 -16.61
CA TYR A 264 11.54 0.18 -15.75
C TYR A 264 11.86 0.48 -14.29
N GLN A 265 10.95 1.14 -13.60
CA GLN A 265 11.05 1.41 -12.18
C GLN A 265 9.66 1.27 -11.52
N PRO A 266 9.47 0.26 -10.65
CA PRO A 266 8.22 0.11 -9.92
C PRO A 266 8.11 1.12 -8.77
N ALA A 267 6.90 1.64 -8.52
CA ALA A 267 6.63 2.58 -7.43
C ALA A 267 6.75 1.95 -6.04
N ARG A 268 6.44 0.66 -5.89
CA ARG A 268 6.37 -0.05 -4.60
C ARG A 268 7.27 -1.28 -4.49
N GLY A 269 8.33 -1.33 -5.25
CA GLY A 269 9.32 -2.42 -5.21
C GLY A 269 9.04 -3.58 -6.16
N ILE A 270 7.77 -3.98 -6.37
CA ILE A 270 7.27 -4.79 -7.49
C ILE A 270 6.08 -4.07 -8.09
N GLY A 271 5.91 -4.17 -9.42
CA GLY A 271 4.96 -3.37 -10.18
C GLY A 271 4.01 -4.18 -11.04
N GLY A 272 3.00 -3.48 -11.58
CA GLY A 272 2.05 -3.97 -12.56
C GLY A 272 2.49 -3.80 -14.00
N ASP A 273 3.42 -2.90 -14.26
CA ASP A 273 3.93 -2.64 -15.59
C ASP A 273 4.64 -3.85 -16.19
N TYR A 274 4.50 -3.99 -17.49
CA TYR A 274 5.06 -5.08 -18.27
C TYR A 274 5.63 -4.56 -19.59
N TYR A 275 6.81 -5.03 -19.99
CA TYR A 275 7.28 -4.94 -21.36
C TYR A 275 8.07 -6.19 -21.76
N ASP A 276 8.07 -6.52 -23.06
CA ASP A 276 8.74 -7.72 -23.55
C ASP A 276 9.13 -7.63 -25.03
N PHE A 277 10.16 -8.40 -25.40
CA PHE A 277 10.57 -8.64 -26.77
C PHE A 277 10.60 -10.14 -27.05
N LEU A 278 9.82 -10.60 -28.01
CA LEU A 278 9.62 -12.02 -28.30
C LEU A 278 10.13 -12.35 -29.69
N SER A 279 11.09 -13.30 -29.81
CA SER A 279 11.47 -13.83 -31.10
C SER A 279 10.40 -14.78 -31.62
N LEU A 280 9.80 -14.46 -32.76
CA LEU A 280 8.69 -15.19 -33.36
C LEU A 280 9.16 -15.98 -34.61
N ALA A 281 8.33 -16.94 -35.02
CA ALA A 281 8.59 -17.68 -36.26
C ALA A 281 8.69 -16.77 -37.50
N GLY A 282 9.53 -17.12 -38.44
CA GLY A 282 9.72 -16.35 -39.68
C GLY A 282 10.50 -15.05 -39.52
N GLY A 283 11.34 -14.92 -38.49
CA GLY A 283 12.17 -13.74 -38.24
C GLY A 283 11.41 -12.50 -37.81
N ARG A 284 10.15 -12.64 -37.39
CA ARG A 284 9.34 -11.57 -36.79
C ARG A 284 9.68 -11.41 -35.32
N TRP A 285 9.30 -10.26 -34.75
CA TRP A 285 9.48 -9.94 -33.35
C TRP A 285 8.21 -9.40 -32.73
N GLY A 286 7.81 -9.99 -31.61
CA GLY A 286 6.77 -9.46 -30.76
C GLY A 286 7.32 -8.36 -29.87
N ILE A 287 6.59 -7.26 -29.76
CA ILE A 287 6.87 -6.10 -28.90
C ILE A 287 5.65 -5.87 -28.04
N ALA A 288 5.81 -5.94 -26.74
CA ALA A 288 4.72 -5.77 -25.77
C ALA A 288 5.04 -4.66 -24.77
N ILE A 289 4.03 -3.87 -24.42
CA ILE A 289 4.03 -3.02 -23.23
C ILE A 289 2.60 -3.00 -22.66
N GLY A 290 2.48 -3.03 -21.35
CA GLY A 290 1.19 -3.03 -20.66
C GLY A 290 1.31 -2.52 -19.25
N ASP A 291 0.15 -2.18 -18.68
CA ASP A 291 0.02 -1.75 -17.30
C ASP A 291 -1.22 -2.42 -16.67
N VAL A 292 -1.04 -2.99 -15.48
CA VAL A 292 -2.09 -3.68 -14.73
C VAL A 292 -2.74 -2.72 -13.75
N ALA A 293 -4.04 -2.57 -13.81
CA ALA A 293 -4.81 -1.75 -12.90
C ALA A 293 -4.54 -2.13 -11.43
N GLY A 294 -4.11 -1.14 -10.62
CA GLY A 294 -3.72 -1.32 -9.23
C GLY A 294 -2.20 -1.40 -9.04
N LYS A 295 -1.76 -1.61 -7.79
CA LYS A 295 -0.33 -1.52 -7.44
C LYS A 295 0.10 -2.64 -6.49
N GLY A 296 1.39 -2.95 -6.48
CA GLY A 296 2.00 -3.92 -5.56
C GLY A 296 1.76 -5.37 -5.96
N ILE A 297 1.67 -6.27 -4.97
CA ILE A 297 1.72 -7.74 -5.18
C ILE A 297 0.59 -8.23 -6.11
N GLY A 298 -0.63 -7.71 -5.96
CA GLY A 298 -1.77 -8.13 -6.79
C GLY A 298 -1.56 -7.82 -8.27
N ALA A 299 -1.12 -6.60 -8.57
CA ALA A 299 -0.80 -6.18 -9.94
C ALA A 299 0.39 -6.98 -10.51
N ALA A 300 1.44 -7.19 -9.72
CA ALA A 300 2.60 -7.98 -10.12
C ALA A 300 2.26 -9.45 -10.47
N LEU A 301 1.33 -10.07 -9.75
CA LEU A 301 0.86 -11.44 -10.05
C LEU A 301 0.04 -11.48 -11.33
N LEU A 302 -0.83 -10.50 -11.58
CA LEU A 302 -1.59 -10.43 -12.83
C LEU A 302 -0.68 -10.11 -14.01
N MET A 303 0.32 -9.25 -13.83
CA MET A 303 1.37 -8.99 -14.83
C MET A 303 2.09 -10.28 -15.24
N ALA A 304 2.50 -11.10 -14.27
CA ALA A 304 3.14 -12.39 -14.53
C ALA A 304 2.21 -13.35 -15.30
N SER A 305 0.91 -13.37 -14.97
CA SER A 305 -0.11 -14.14 -15.70
C SER A 305 -0.28 -13.63 -17.14
N LEU A 306 -0.34 -12.30 -17.33
CA LEU A 306 -0.41 -11.68 -18.66
C LEU A 306 0.82 -12.04 -19.51
N GLN A 307 2.03 -11.92 -18.95
CA GLN A 307 3.27 -12.28 -19.63
C GLN A 307 3.26 -13.76 -20.04
N ALA A 308 2.94 -14.66 -19.12
CA ALA A 308 2.91 -16.09 -19.42
C ALA A 308 1.90 -16.43 -20.51
N SER A 309 0.70 -15.83 -20.46
CA SER A 309 -0.36 -16.01 -21.44
C SER A 309 0.08 -15.48 -22.81
N LEU A 310 0.65 -14.27 -22.88
CA LEU A 310 1.10 -13.67 -24.12
C LEU A 310 2.23 -14.49 -24.77
N ARG A 311 3.25 -14.88 -23.99
CA ARG A 311 4.36 -15.72 -24.49
C ARG A 311 3.86 -17.06 -25.00
N ALA A 312 2.94 -17.72 -24.30
CA ALA A 312 2.37 -18.99 -24.70
C ALA A 312 1.61 -18.86 -26.03
N GLN A 313 0.76 -17.86 -26.18
CA GLN A 313 -0.02 -17.64 -27.40
C GLN A 313 0.84 -17.18 -28.58
N ALA A 314 1.85 -16.33 -28.35
CA ALA A 314 2.76 -15.83 -29.39
C ALA A 314 3.62 -16.93 -30.04
N LEU A 315 3.83 -18.06 -29.37
CA LEU A 315 4.55 -19.22 -29.93
C LEU A 315 3.70 -20.05 -30.90
N HIS A 316 2.38 -19.83 -30.97
CA HIS A 316 1.50 -20.55 -31.91
C HIS A 316 1.52 -19.90 -33.30
N PRO A 317 2.03 -20.58 -34.35
CA PRO A 317 2.31 -19.95 -35.65
C PRO A 317 1.06 -19.65 -36.51
N HIS A 318 -0.13 -19.98 -36.06
CA HIS A 318 -1.35 -19.97 -36.87
C HIS A 318 -2.44 -18.99 -36.43
N LEU A 319 -2.21 -18.25 -35.34
CA LEU A 319 -3.16 -17.24 -34.89
C LEU A 319 -2.87 -15.91 -35.59
N ASP A 320 -3.91 -15.25 -36.13
CA ASP A 320 -3.80 -13.85 -36.45
C ASP A 320 -3.65 -13.03 -35.16
N LEU A 321 -3.13 -11.82 -35.26
CA LEU A 321 -2.84 -10.97 -34.13
C LEU A 321 -4.07 -10.66 -33.27
N SER A 322 -5.23 -10.50 -33.91
CA SER A 322 -6.51 -10.22 -33.24
C SER A 322 -6.98 -11.43 -32.43
N ALA A 323 -6.88 -12.63 -32.98
CA ALA A 323 -7.21 -13.87 -32.29
C ALA A 323 -6.23 -14.14 -31.12
N LEU A 324 -4.92 -13.90 -31.30
CA LEU A 324 -3.93 -14.02 -30.25
C LEU A 324 -4.28 -13.15 -29.04
N VAL A 325 -4.53 -11.86 -29.27
CA VAL A 325 -4.88 -10.93 -28.18
C VAL A 325 -6.24 -11.28 -27.56
N GLY A 326 -7.19 -11.79 -28.35
CA GLY A 326 -8.48 -12.31 -27.87
C GLY A 326 -8.31 -13.51 -26.92
N ASP A 327 -7.42 -14.44 -27.23
CA ASP A 327 -7.12 -15.59 -26.38
C ASP A 327 -6.39 -15.18 -25.09
N VAL A 328 -5.44 -14.23 -25.16
CA VAL A 328 -4.80 -13.64 -24.00
C VAL A 328 -5.84 -12.96 -23.10
N ASN A 329 -6.76 -12.18 -23.68
CA ASN A 329 -7.84 -11.53 -22.94
C ASN A 329 -8.70 -12.53 -22.18
N ARG A 330 -9.09 -13.62 -22.81
CA ARG A 330 -9.89 -14.67 -22.17
C ARG A 330 -9.14 -15.31 -21.00
N LEU A 331 -7.88 -15.70 -21.19
CA LEU A 331 -7.05 -16.33 -20.14
C LEU A 331 -6.84 -15.40 -18.94
N VAL A 332 -6.59 -14.11 -19.19
CA VAL A 332 -6.45 -13.12 -18.12
C VAL A 332 -7.78 -12.90 -17.40
N HIS A 333 -8.90 -12.81 -18.13
CA HIS A 333 -10.23 -12.66 -17.54
C HIS A 333 -10.62 -13.84 -16.64
N GLU A 334 -10.35 -15.08 -17.08
CA GLU A 334 -10.64 -16.28 -16.30
C GLU A 334 -9.75 -16.44 -15.05
N SER A 335 -8.52 -15.93 -15.10
CA SER A 335 -7.56 -16.04 -14.00
C SER A 335 -7.58 -14.84 -13.03
N SER A 336 -8.27 -13.74 -13.40
CA SER A 336 -8.30 -12.51 -12.61
C SER A 336 -9.50 -12.45 -11.65
N PRO A 337 -9.34 -11.98 -10.40
CA PRO A 337 -10.48 -11.56 -9.57
C PRO A 337 -11.23 -10.41 -10.24
N THR A 338 -12.53 -10.33 -10.02
CA THR A 338 -13.53 -9.48 -10.69
C THR A 338 -13.26 -7.97 -10.81
N ALA A 339 -12.09 -7.46 -10.46
CA ALA A 339 -11.77 -6.03 -10.46
C ALA A 339 -10.40 -5.69 -11.09
N LEU A 340 -9.62 -6.67 -11.53
CA LEU A 340 -8.30 -6.41 -12.10
C LEU A 340 -8.31 -6.63 -13.61
N PHE A 341 -7.74 -5.68 -14.35
CA PHE A 341 -7.58 -5.69 -15.80
C PHE A 341 -6.22 -5.08 -16.16
N ALA A 342 -5.80 -5.20 -17.41
CA ALA A 342 -4.54 -4.64 -17.86
C ALA A 342 -4.71 -3.90 -19.18
N SER A 343 -4.11 -2.73 -19.31
CA SER A 343 -3.88 -2.15 -20.61
C SER A 343 -2.75 -2.89 -21.33
N LEU A 344 -2.84 -3.11 -22.64
CA LEU A 344 -1.82 -3.80 -23.41
C LEU A 344 -1.69 -3.20 -24.81
N PHE A 345 -0.47 -2.86 -25.20
CA PHE A 345 -0.07 -2.70 -26.58
C PHE A 345 0.78 -3.91 -26.97
N TYR A 346 0.39 -4.63 -28.02
CA TYR A 346 1.17 -5.74 -28.57
C TYR A 346 1.33 -5.56 -30.06
N ALA A 347 2.56 -5.64 -30.55
CA ALA A 347 2.88 -5.53 -31.97
C ALA A 347 3.78 -6.68 -32.43
N GLU A 348 3.56 -7.12 -33.67
CA GLU A 348 4.50 -7.97 -34.42
C GLU A 348 5.24 -7.11 -35.44
N TYR A 349 6.55 -7.06 -35.27
CA TYR A 349 7.46 -6.35 -36.17
C TYR A 349 8.04 -7.28 -37.20
N GLU A 350 7.97 -6.92 -38.47
CA GLU A 350 8.59 -7.62 -39.61
C GLU A 350 9.82 -6.82 -40.10
N PRO A 351 11.05 -7.19 -39.70
CA PRO A 351 12.24 -6.42 -39.98
C PRO A 351 12.48 -6.20 -41.48
N ALA A 352 12.31 -7.25 -42.32
CA ALA A 352 12.53 -7.18 -43.77
C ALA A 352 11.69 -6.11 -44.48
N ARG A 353 10.51 -5.82 -43.94
CA ARG A 353 9.55 -4.84 -44.50
C ARG A 353 9.43 -3.58 -43.66
N ARG A 354 10.02 -3.57 -42.47
CA ARG A 354 9.85 -2.50 -41.46
C ARG A 354 8.38 -2.23 -41.14
N VAL A 355 7.57 -3.28 -41.04
CA VAL A 355 6.14 -3.17 -40.78
C VAL A 355 5.83 -3.61 -39.36
N LEU A 356 5.02 -2.82 -38.69
CA LEU A 356 4.36 -3.19 -37.43
C LEU A 356 2.91 -3.60 -37.72
N HIS A 357 2.52 -4.78 -37.29
CA HIS A 357 1.13 -5.15 -37.10
C HIS A 357 0.83 -5.08 -35.62
N TYR A 358 -0.11 -4.26 -35.16
CA TYR A 358 -0.33 -4.04 -33.74
C TYR A 358 -1.80 -4.08 -33.34
N VAL A 359 -2.03 -4.42 -32.08
CA VAL A 359 -3.28 -4.23 -31.34
C VAL A 359 -2.96 -3.35 -30.14
N ASN A 360 -3.80 -2.33 -29.93
CA ASN A 360 -3.78 -1.54 -28.69
C ASN A 360 -5.08 -1.80 -27.91
N ALA A 361 -4.95 -2.50 -26.80
CA ALA A 361 -6.04 -2.86 -25.89
C ALA A 361 -6.05 -1.90 -24.69
N GLY A 362 -6.48 -0.64 -24.95
CA GLY A 362 -6.64 0.38 -23.91
C GLY A 362 -5.36 0.94 -23.32
N HIS A 363 -4.19 0.70 -23.93
CA HIS A 363 -2.91 1.22 -23.47
C HIS A 363 -2.63 2.62 -24.02
N ASN A 364 -1.79 3.40 -23.31
CA ASN A 364 -1.29 4.68 -23.77
C ASN A 364 -0.71 4.53 -25.18
N PRO A 365 -1.22 5.25 -26.18
CA PRO A 365 -0.78 5.03 -27.55
C PRO A 365 0.72 5.27 -27.72
N PRO A 366 1.52 4.26 -28.14
CA PRO A 366 2.91 4.51 -28.49
C PRO A 366 3.04 5.59 -29.55
N ILE A 367 4.11 6.36 -29.49
CA ILE A 367 4.36 7.49 -30.37
C ILE A 367 5.49 7.13 -31.32
N VAL A 368 5.24 7.29 -32.63
CA VAL A 368 6.33 7.23 -33.64
C VAL A 368 6.73 8.67 -33.94
N VAL A 369 7.99 8.97 -33.68
CA VAL A 369 8.64 10.23 -34.07
C VAL A 369 9.35 9.99 -35.38
N ARG A 370 8.92 10.68 -36.42
CA ARG A 370 9.51 10.60 -37.77
C ARG A 370 10.28 11.88 -38.07
N PRO A 371 11.62 11.81 -38.07
CA PRO A 371 12.42 12.97 -38.40
C PRO A 371 12.19 13.43 -39.85
N ARG A 372 12.17 14.76 -40.04
CA ARG A 372 12.21 15.44 -41.33
C ARG A 372 13.36 16.47 -41.32
N ASN A 373 13.72 17.02 -42.49
CA ASN A 373 14.90 17.90 -42.60
C ASN A 373 14.93 19.05 -41.57
N GLU A 374 13.81 19.73 -41.32
CA GLU A 374 13.73 20.87 -40.38
C GLU A 374 12.61 20.70 -39.33
N SER A 375 11.95 19.53 -39.30
CA SER A 375 10.80 19.26 -38.44
C SER A 375 10.73 17.79 -38.07
N CYS A 376 9.73 17.38 -37.30
CA CYS A 376 9.37 15.97 -37.14
C CYS A 376 7.86 15.80 -37.10
N GLU A 377 7.41 14.67 -37.59
CA GLU A 377 6.02 14.24 -37.52
C GLU A 377 5.85 13.27 -36.35
N LEU A 378 4.71 13.38 -35.64
CA LEU A 378 4.34 12.44 -34.58
C LEU A 378 3.12 11.64 -34.99
N PHE A 379 3.22 10.33 -34.89
CA PHE A 379 2.10 9.41 -35.12
C PHE A 379 1.80 8.66 -33.83
N ARG A 380 0.54 8.69 -33.38
CA ARG A 380 0.09 7.94 -32.21
C ARG A 380 -0.53 6.63 -32.69
N LEU A 381 -0.01 5.48 -32.22
CA LEU A 381 -0.52 4.15 -32.57
C LEU A 381 -1.76 3.82 -31.72
N ARG A 382 -2.88 4.41 -32.09
CA ARG A 382 -4.16 4.26 -31.42
C ARG A 382 -4.89 3.00 -31.87
N ALA A 383 -5.75 2.48 -31.02
CA ALA A 383 -6.85 1.57 -31.37
C ALA A 383 -8.04 1.83 -30.42
N GLU A 384 -9.24 1.50 -30.88
CA GLU A 384 -10.46 1.66 -30.10
C GLU A 384 -10.82 0.32 -29.46
N ALA A 385 -10.06 -0.10 -28.44
CA ALA A 385 -10.33 -1.33 -27.70
C ALA A 385 -10.23 -1.10 -26.19
N VAL A 386 -10.97 -1.90 -25.45
CA VAL A 386 -10.95 -1.89 -23.98
C VAL A 386 -9.74 -2.70 -23.45
N PRO A 387 -9.32 -2.46 -22.20
CA PRO A 387 -8.24 -3.22 -21.56
C PRO A 387 -8.49 -4.74 -21.51
N ILE A 388 -7.38 -5.49 -21.49
CA ILE A 388 -7.36 -6.95 -21.36
C ILE A 388 -7.94 -7.39 -20.01
N GLY A 389 -8.79 -8.43 -20.03
CA GLY A 389 -9.38 -9.01 -18.83
C GLY A 389 -10.65 -8.32 -18.35
N MET A 390 -11.00 -7.13 -18.91
CA MET A 390 -12.19 -6.39 -18.48
C MET A 390 -13.50 -7.10 -18.89
N PHE A 391 -13.57 -7.62 -20.11
CA PHE A 391 -14.73 -8.36 -20.63
C PHE A 391 -14.28 -9.64 -21.35
N ALA A 392 -14.89 -10.78 -21.04
CA ALA A 392 -14.51 -12.10 -21.56
C ALA A 392 -14.48 -12.19 -23.11
N ASN A 393 -15.43 -11.56 -23.79
CA ASN A 393 -15.65 -11.70 -25.23
C ASN A 393 -15.30 -10.42 -26.02
N THR A 394 -14.24 -9.73 -25.62
CA THR A 394 -13.75 -8.56 -26.34
C THR A 394 -13.16 -8.95 -27.69
N GLN A 395 -13.56 -8.24 -28.76
CA GLN A 395 -12.94 -8.35 -30.07
C GLN A 395 -11.88 -7.26 -30.24
N PHE A 396 -10.71 -7.65 -30.73
CA PHE A 396 -9.59 -6.74 -30.97
C PHE A 396 -9.34 -6.64 -32.49
N ALA A 397 -9.00 -5.44 -32.96
CA ALA A 397 -8.67 -5.22 -34.36
C ALA A 397 -7.17 -4.94 -34.51
N ALA A 398 -6.53 -5.69 -35.39
CA ALA A 398 -5.15 -5.43 -35.76
C ALA A 398 -5.03 -4.29 -36.74
N THR A 399 -4.07 -3.41 -36.52
CA THR A 399 -3.75 -2.27 -37.38
C THR A 399 -2.31 -2.41 -37.89
N LYS A 400 -2.04 -1.85 -39.08
CA LYS A 400 -0.73 -1.88 -39.72
C LYS A 400 -0.12 -0.49 -39.73
N PHE A 401 1.18 -0.40 -39.39
CA PHE A 401 1.96 0.83 -39.51
C PHE A 401 3.28 0.57 -40.22
N GLN A 402 3.61 1.43 -41.20
CA GLN A 402 4.90 1.35 -41.94
C GLN A 402 5.92 2.23 -41.27
N LEU A 403 6.97 1.65 -40.71
CA LEU A 403 8.12 2.38 -40.20
C LEU A 403 9.07 2.78 -41.36
N GLU A 404 9.63 3.97 -41.26
CA GLU A 404 10.65 4.49 -42.13
C GLU A 404 12.03 4.45 -41.44
N LYS A 405 13.08 4.65 -42.22
CA LYS A 405 14.43 4.82 -41.69
C LYS A 405 14.43 6.00 -40.70
N ASP A 406 15.19 5.84 -39.63
CA ASP A 406 15.37 6.81 -38.53
C ASP A 406 14.08 7.11 -37.70
N ASP A 407 12.95 6.45 -38.00
CA ASP A 407 11.80 6.50 -37.12
C ASP A 407 12.16 6.04 -35.69
N ILE A 408 11.58 6.72 -34.70
CA ILE A 408 11.74 6.36 -33.30
C ILE A 408 10.36 5.98 -32.74
N LEU A 409 10.20 4.71 -32.39
CA LEU A 409 8.99 4.23 -31.72
C LEU A 409 9.19 4.32 -30.20
N VAL A 410 8.33 5.08 -29.53
CA VAL A 410 8.34 5.31 -28.08
C VAL A 410 7.08 4.73 -27.47
N ALA A 411 7.21 3.67 -26.69
CA ALA A 411 6.13 3.12 -25.89
C ALA A 411 6.36 3.42 -24.41
N TYR A 412 5.31 3.75 -23.66
CA TYR A 412 5.42 4.27 -22.30
C TYR A 412 4.15 3.98 -21.50
N THR A 413 4.30 3.88 -20.17
CA THR A 413 3.18 3.82 -19.24
C THR A 413 2.83 5.20 -18.68
N ASP A 414 1.66 5.33 -18.05
CA ASP A 414 1.14 6.60 -17.57
C ASP A 414 2.00 7.22 -16.44
N GLY A 415 2.80 6.42 -15.71
CA GLY A 415 3.76 6.91 -14.73
C GLY A 415 4.74 7.96 -15.28
N ILE A 416 4.98 8.00 -16.61
CA ILE A 416 5.74 9.07 -17.28
C ILE A 416 4.91 10.37 -17.30
N THR A 417 3.69 10.30 -17.82
CA THR A 417 2.86 11.49 -18.07
C THR A 417 2.13 11.97 -16.83
N GLU A 418 1.88 11.10 -15.87
CA GLU A 418 1.22 11.40 -14.61
C GLU A 418 2.17 11.77 -13.46
N ALA A 419 3.48 11.79 -13.71
CA ALA A 419 4.44 12.33 -12.75
C ALA A 419 4.02 13.73 -12.30
N ALA A 420 3.86 13.91 -10.98
CA ALA A 420 3.30 15.12 -10.41
C ALA A 420 4.36 15.91 -9.63
N ASN A 421 4.24 17.24 -9.63
CA ASN A 421 5.03 18.12 -8.78
C ASN A 421 4.33 18.39 -7.44
N ALA A 422 4.97 19.15 -6.56
CA ALA A 422 4.46 19.50 -5.23
C ALA A 422 3.12 20.25 -5.23
N SER A 423 2.72 20.88 -6.36
CA SER A 423 1.40 21.51 -6.51
C SER A 423 0.33 20.53 -7.02
N GLY A 424 0.68 19.27 -7.30
CA GLY A 424 -0.22 18.26 -7.86
C GLY A 424 -0.43 18.41 -9.37
N GLU A 425 0.33 19.27 -10.06
CA GLU A 425 0.29 19.38 -11.51
C GLU A 425 1.00 18.16 -12.14
N GLN A 426 0.38 17.50 -13.12
CA GLN A 426 0.99 16.41 -13.87
C GLN A 426 1.91 16.93 -14.97
N TRP A 427 2.98 16.19 -15.27
CA TRP A 427 3.91 16.52 -16.36
C TRP A 427 3.22 16.60 -17.72
N GLY A 428 2.38 15.61 -18.00
CA GLY A 428 1.44 15.63 -19.09
C GLY A 428 2.00 15.20 -20.44
N LEU A 429 1.10 14.76 -21.31
CA LEU A 429 1.43 14.26 -22.66
C LEU A 429 2.00 15.37 -23.57
N GLU A 430 1.58 16.62 -23.43
CA GLU A 430 2.04 17.73 -24.27
C GLU A 430 3.54 18.03 -24.07
N ARG A 431 4.01 18.04 -22.80
CA ARG A 431 5.44 18.19 -22.49
C ARG A 431 6.24 17.00 -23.03
N PHE A 432 5.71 15.78 -22.87
CA PHE A 432 6.36 14.58 -23.38
C PHE A 432 6.51 14.64 -24.91
N GLU A 433 5.47 14.97 -25.64
CA GLU A 433 5.57 15.10 -27.11
C GLU A 433 6.49 16.23 -27.56
N SER A 434 6.51 17.36 -26.83
CA SER A 434 7.45 18.44 -27.09
C SER A 434 8.90 18.00 -26.91
N LEU A 435 9.19 17.24 -25.83
CA LEU A 435 10.48 16.64 -25.58
C LEU A 435 10.87 15.71 -26.72
N LEU A 436 10.00 14.78 -27.11
CA LEU A 436 10.27 13.81 -28.17
C LEU A 436 10.58 14.49 -29.51
N ARG A 437 9.89 15.60 -29.82
CA ARG A 437 10.22 16.41 -31.01
C ARG A 437 11.65 16.94 -30.95
N SER A 438 12.09 17.45 -29.79
CA SER A 438 13.44 17.97 -29.59
C SER A 438 14.53 16.90 -29.68
N CYS A 439 14.14 15.63 -29.42
CA CYS A 439 15.05 14.47 -29.39
C CYS A 439 15.03 13.65 -30.69
N SER A 440 14.37 14.11 -31.75
CA SER A 440 14.12 13.35 -32.98
C SER A 440 15.37 12.83 -33.71
N GLN A 441 16.56 13.39 -33.44
CA GLN A 441 17.83 12.97 -34.01
C GLN A 441 18.71 12.15 -33.05
N MET A 442 18.33 12.03 -31.78
CA MET A 442 19.12 11.40 -30.73
C MET A 442 19.13 9.88 -30.82
N ALA A 443 20.07 9.26 -30.11
CA ALA A 443 20.09 7.80 -29.91
C ALA A 443 18.99 7.39 -28.91
N SER A 444 18.58 6.12 -28.95
CA SER A 444 17.53 5.61 -28.03
C SER A 444 17.89 5.79 -26.55
N SER A 445 19.16 5.58 -26.18
CA SER A 445 19.66 5.77 -24.81
C SER A 445 19.56 7.25 -24.35
N GLU A 446 19.96 8.18 -25.22
CA GLU A 446 19.91 9.63 -24.93
C GLU A 446 18.46 10.10 -24.73
N ILE A 447 17.50 9.55 -25.48
CA ILE A 447 16.07 9.86 -25.34
C ILE A 447 15.55 9.36 -23.98
N VAL A 448 15.91 8.12 -23.58
CA VAL A 448 15.53 7.57 -22.28
C VAL A 448 16.10 8.44 -21.16
N GLU A 449 17.41 8.69 -21.16
CA GLU A 449 18.08 9.51 -20.14
C GLU A 449 17.45 10.90 -20.03
N ARG A 450 17.23 11.57 -21.15
CA ARG A 450 16.65 12.91 -21.17
C ARG A 450 15.21 12.93 -20.69
N THR A 451 14.39 11.95 -21.06
CA THR A 451 13.01 11.85 -20.58
C THR A 451 12.97 11.70 -19.07
N LEU A 452 13.79 10.82 -18.52
CA LEU A 452 13.84 10.60 -17.07
C LEU A 452 14.36 11.82 -16.30
N ALA A 453 15.35 12.54 -16.86
CA ALA A 453 15.86 13.76 -16.27
C ALA A 453 14.77 14.85 -16.21
N GLU A 454 14.07 15.12 -17.31
CA GLU A 454 12.99 16.12 -17.39
C GLU A 454 11.82 15.79 -16.45
N VAL A 455 11.42 14.51 -16.35
CA VAL A 455 10.37 14.06 -15.44
C VAL A 455 10.82 14.24 -13.98
N SER A 456 12.07 13.86 -13.65
CA SER A 456 12.65 14.02 -12.32
C SER A 456 12.76 15.49 -11.90
N ASP A 457 13.23 16.35 -12.78
CA ASP A 457 13.34 17.78 -12.54
C ASP A 457 11.97 18.42 -12.32
N PHE A 458 10.96 18.02 -13.09
CA PHE A 458 9.60 18.48 -12.90
C PHE A 458 8.99 18.02 -11.57
N ALA A 459 9.18 16.76 -11.20
CA ALA A 459 8.71 16.21 -9.93
C ALA A 459 9.41 16.85 -8.72
N ASN A 460 10.65 17.34 -8.89
CA ASN A 460 11.41 18.09 -7.88
C ASN A 460 11.45 17.43 -6.50
N GLY A 461 11.67 16.12 -6.47
CA GLY A 461 11.78 15.32 -5.24
C GLY A 461 10.47 14.77 -4.69
N GLU A 462 9.35 15.02 -5.34
CA GLU A 462 8.09 14.33 -5.00
C GLU A 462 8.20 12.82 -5.23
N PRO A 463 7.61 11.99 -4.36
CA PRO A 463 7.63 10.54 -4.51
C PRO A 463 6.96 10.08 -5.81
N GLN A 464 7.55 9.06 -6.42
CA GLN A 464 6.93 8.38 -7.58
C GLN A 464 5.58 7.75 -7.16
N HIS A 465 4.51 8.10 -7.87
CA HIS A 465 3.16 7.64 -7.56
C HIS A 465 2.77 6.37 -8.30
N ASP A 466 3.27 6.14 -9.52
CA ASP A 466 3.00 4.97 -10.33
C ASP A 466 4.25 4.32 -10.90
N ASP A 467 4.13 3.09 -11.40
CA ASP A 467 5.21 2.39 -12.10
C ASP A 467 5.61 3.19 -13.35
N VAL A 468 6.89 3.26 -13.63
CA VAL A 468 7.43 4.00 -14.79
C VAL A 468 8.08 3.03 -15.73
N THR A 469 7.54 2.91 -16.93
CA THR A 469 8.10 2.10 -18.02
C THR A 469 8.24 2.95 -19.27
N LEU A 470 9.44 2.89 -19.88
CA LEU A 470 9.76 3.56 -21.13
C LEU A 470 10.53 2.61 -22.04
N VAL A 471 10.05 2.45 -23.27
CA VAL A 471 10.67 1.62 -24.31
C VAL A 471 10.89 2.48 -25.53
N VAL A 472 12.14 2.72 -25.89
CA VAL A 472 12.53 3.54 -27.05
C VAL A 472 13.23 2.67 -28.07
N MET A 473 12.71 2.63 -29.30
CA MET A 473 13.24 1.82 -30.39
C MET A 473 13.49 2.70 -31.60
N LYS A 474 14.73 2.75 -32.09
CA LYS A 474 15.11 3.52 -33.28
C LYS A 474 15.41 2.62 -34.46
N VAL A 475 14.80 2.92 -35.62
CA VAL A 475 15.04 2.20 -36.88
C VAL A 475 16.43 2.52 -37.42
N GLN A 476 17.24 1.50 -37.59
CA GLN A 476 18.63 1.60 -38.08
C GLN A 476 18.76 1.36 -39.59
N GLU A 477 19.84 1.87 -40.17
CA GLU A 477 20.29 1.54 -41.52
C GLU A 477 20.99 0.14 -41.57
N GLY A 478 20.80 -0.58 -42.68
CA GLY A 478 21.62 -1.77 -42.97
C GLY A 478 21.27 -2.98 -42.11
N CYS A 479 20.15 -3.63 -42.42
CA CYS A 479 19.87 -4.97 -41.97
C CYS A 479 20.28 -5.95 -43.06
N ASP A 480 21.47 -6.48 -42.95
CA ASP A 480 21.81 -7.73 -43.65
C ASP A 480 20.98 -8.84 -42.99
N ILE A 481 19.87 -9.23 -43.63
CA ILE A 481 18.97 -10.32 -43.23
C ILE A 481 19.46 -11.61 -43.83
#